data_a853f2590cd0b7f95070682f7dce9713
#
_entry.id   a853f2590cd0b7f95070682f7dce9713
#
_cell.length_a   1.000
_cell.length_b   1.000
_cell.length_c   1.000
_cell.angle_alpha   90.00
_cell.angle_beta   90.00
_cell.angle_gamma   90.00
#
_symmetry.space_group_name_H-M   'P 1'
#
loop_
_entity.id
_entity.type
_entity.pdbx_description
1 polymer ?
#
loop_
_entity_poly.entity_id
_entity_poly.type
_entity_poly.pdbx_seq_one_letter_code
_entity_poly.pdbx_strand_id
1 'polypeptide(L)'
;MKNNERKQGRGKKVFKEKEGNPGLQGETEKELDHKGAGIIEDQKRAEMICTWMDGTGPEADIVINSRMQLARNIKGIPFPCLATEEQREKVFSLLEKIFKEQQERFSAYSLINLSGLSPIKRQVLTEKQLISLLMVREPEYSALLLSPDEVMGILVNEEDHLLLQALLPGLQLEKAWEAVSCHDDYLEEVIDYAFCEELGYLTACPTKVGTGLRASALLHLPALVITGQINRILSAVGQVGLAVEGIYGEGSQMTGRLFQISNQVTLGQTEEEIWRNLYGVINKLINQERAAREQLLNAGREKLADRAGRAYGILKHARLLGFQEAMQLISDVRLGVEMGMVDNIPLKTLNELLVLIRSGCLQNLKEKTLSHYERDLERSVQIQKCLP
;
A
#
# COMPACT_ATOMS: atom_id res chain seq x y z
N MET A 1 58.07 10.23 -79.81
CA MET A 1 59.01 11.43 -79.73
C MET A 1 59.02 11.84 -78.27
N LYS A 2 60.20 11.63 -77.61
CA LYS A 2 60.96 12.57 -76.77
C LYS A 2 60.15 13.17 -75.58
N ASN A 3 60.56 13.21 -74.38
CA ASN A 3 61.78 13.00 -73.59
C ASN A 3 61.37 13.31 -72.13
N ASN A 4 61.84 12.50 -71.24
CA ASN A 4 62.78 12.84 -70.16
C ASN A 4 62.58 14.19 -69.41
N GLU A 5 62.45 14.20 -68.10
CA GLU A 5 63.60 14.21 -67.18
C GLU A 5 63.20 14.20 -65.71
N ARG A 6 64.05 13.57 -64.97
CA ARG A 6 64.18 13.40 -63.47
C ARG A 6 64.17 14.74 -62.71
N LYS A 7 63.68 14.66 -61.43
CA LYS A 7 64.50 15.02 -60.23
C LYS A 7 63.70 14.76 -58.94
N GLN A 8 64.19 13.86 -58.13
CA GLN A 8 64.60 13.93 -56.71
C GLN A 8 63.86 14.92 -55.77
N GLY A 9 63.15 14.44 -54.72
CA GLY A 9 63.79 14.50 -53.44
C GLY A 9 62.88 15.00 -52.31
N ARG A 10 62.90 14.30 -51.24
CA ARG A 10 62.64 14.57 -49.80
C ARG A 10 61.39 14.02 -49.23
N GLY A 11 61.63 13.08 -48.33
CA GLY A 11 60.68 12.37 -47.44
C GLY A 11 59.96 13.33 -46.53
N LYS A 12 58.67 13.00 -46.34
CA LYS A 12 57.91 13.42 -45.20
C LYS A 12 57.44 12.14 -44.49
N LYS A 13 57.89 12.00 -43.22
CA LYS A 13 57.39 10.98 -42.26
C LYS A 13 55.89 11.20 -42.13
N VAL A 14 55.09 10.22 -42.51
CA VAL A 14 53.69 10.11 -42.16
C VAL A 14 53.63 9.48 -40.78
N PHE A 15 53.14 10.23 -39.80
CA PHE A 15 52.72 9.72 -38.49
C PHE A 15 51.52 8.79 -38.73
N LYS A 16 51.66 7.52 -38.40
CA LYS A 16 50.57 6.59 -38.26
C LYS A 16 49.77 7.01 -37.02
N GLU A 17 48.53 7.48 -37.23
CA GLU A 17 47.51 7.52 -36.18
C GLU A 17 47.26 6.11 -35.73
N LYS A 18 47.33 5.90 -34.40
CA LYS A 18 46.92 4.66 -33.77
C LYS A 18 45.42 4.58 -33.86
N GLU A 19 44.90 3.63 -34.57
CA GLU A 19 43.48 3.19 -34.46
C GLU A 19 43.14 2.96 -33.01
N GLY A 20 42.21 3.74 -32.47
CA GLY A 20 41.64 3.54 -31.13
C GLY A 20 40.87 2.23 -31.09
N ASN A 21 41.11 1.47 -30.04
CA ASN A 21 40.51 0.15 -29.77
C ASN A 21 38.97 0.29 -29.64
N PRO A 22 38.15 -0.32 -30.49
CA PRO A 22 36.69 -0.14 -30.45
C PRO A 22 36.00 -0.85 -29.25
N GLY A 23 36.75 -1.55 -28.41
CA GLY A 23 36.20 -2.27 -27.23
C GLY A 23 35.92 -1.42 -25.99
N LEU A 24 36.58 -0.24 -25.84
CA LEU A 24 36.46 0.57 -24.62
C LEU A 24 35.28 1.58 -24.63
N GLN A 25 34.75 1.94 -25.82
CA GLN A 25 33.58 2.82 -25.88
C GLN A 25 32.23 2.10 -25.67
N GLY A 26 32.15 0.82 -26.04
CA GLY A 26 30.91 0.05 -25.86
C GLY A 26 30.65 -0.43 -24.41
N GLU A 27 31.68 -0.51 -23.57
CA GLU A 27 31.52 -0.86 -22.15
C GLU A 27 31.06 0.33 -21.30
N THR A 28 31.51 1.53 -21.60
CA THR A 28 31.13 2.75 -20.87
C THR A 28 29.69 3.19 -21.16
N GLU A 29 29.18 3.01 -22.38
CA GLU A 29 27.76 3.31 -22.73
C GLU A 29 26.82 2.30 -22.09
N LYS A 30 27.15 1.01 -22.05
CA LYS A 30 26.34 -0.02 -21.38
C LYS A 30 26.33 0.15 -19.86
N GLU A 31 27.43 0.53 -19.22
CA GLU A 31 27.48 0.83 -17.78
C GLU A 31 26.69 2.10 -17.42
N LEU A 32 26.69 3.13 -18.27
CA LEU A 32 25.91 4.35 -18.10
C LEU A 32 24.41 4.09 -18.28
N ASP A 33 24.01 3.28 -19.25
CA ASP A 33 22.62 2.85 -19.45
C ASP A 33 22.11 2.00 -18.29
N HIS A 34 22.92 1.08 -17.76
CA HIS A 34 22.54 0.28 -16.59
C HIS A 34 22.43 1.12 -15.31
N LYS A 35 23.29 2.11 -15.11
CA LYS A 35 23.17 3.04 -13.96
C LYS A 35 21.96 3.96 -14.10
N GLY A 36 21.66 4.46 -15.28
CA GLY A 36 20.47 5.26 -15.56
C GLY A 36 19.17 4.48 -15.34
N ALA A 37 19.10 3.25 -15.81
CA ALA A 37 17.95 2.37 -15.61
C ALA A 37 17.73 2.02 -14.11
N GLY A 38 18.81 1.83 -13.34
CA GLY A 38 18.75 1.59 -11.90
C GLY A 38 18.18 2.79 -11.13
N ILE A 39 18.61 3.99 -11.45
CA ILE A 39 18.13 5.24 -10.79
C ILE A 39 16.63 5.46 -11.06
N ILE A 40 16.16 5.22 -12.27
CA ILE A 40 14.73 5.33 -12.63
C ILE A 40 13.90 4.29 -11.87
N GLU A 41 14.39 3.05 -11.73
CA GLU A 41 13.69 2.00 -11.00
C GLU A 41 13.63 2.32 -9.51
N ASP A 42 14.67 2.88 -8.91
CA ASP A 42 14.70 3.29 -7.50
C ASP A 42 13.76 4.48 -7.24
N GLN A 43 13.66 5.45 -8.15
CA GLN A 43 12.69 6.54 -8.07
C GLN A 43 11.24 6.00 -8.11
N LYS A 44 10.93 5.11 -9.06
CA LYS A 44 9.61 4.48 -9.15
C LYS A 44 9.27 3.65 -7.91
N ARG A 45 10.26 3.00 -7.31
CA ARG A 45 10.08 2.27 -6.06
C ARG A 45 9.73 3.23 -4.93
N ALA A 46 10.42 4.36 -4.82
CA ALA A 46 10.14 5.38 -3.81
C ALA A 46 8.70 5.93 -3.92
N GLU A 47 8.16 6.12 -5.13
CA GLU A 47 6.77 6.54 -5.36
C GLU A 47 5.71 5.50 -4.90
N MET A 48 6.12 4.24 -4.72
CA MET A 48 5.23 3.17 -4.25
C MET A 48 5.23 2.98 -2.73
N ILE A 49 6.06 3.73 -2.01
CA ILE A 49 6.19 3.64 -0.55
C ILE A 49 5.29 4.70 0.09
N CYS A 50 4.48 4.28 1.08
CA CYS A 50 3.60 5.14 1.88
C CYS A 50 4.11 5.24 3.33
N THR A 51 3.71 6.29 4.02
CA THR A 51 4.06 6.52 5.44
C THR A 51 3.64 5.35 6.35
N TRP A 52 2.52 4.68 6.08
CA TRP A 52 2.10 3.54 6.92
C TRP A 52 3.06 2.34 6.89
N MET A 53 3.99 2.28 5.92
CA MET A 53 5.00 1.21 5.79
C MET A 53 6.22 1.44 6.67
N ASP A 54 6.38 2.60 7.31
CA ASP A 54 7.61 2.97 8.02
C ASP A 54 7.97 2.06 9.20
N GLY A 55 7.00 1.32 9.75
CA GLY A 55 7.26 0.38 10.85
C GLY A 55 7.67 1.04 12.17
N THR A 56 7.39 2.34 12.34
CA THR A 56 7.83 3.16 13.50
C THR A 56 6.71 3.44 14.49
N GLY A 57 5.46 3.08 14.20
CA GLY A 57 4.30 3.33 15.07
C GLY A 57 4.29 2.44 16.32
N PRO A 58 3.43 2.77 17.31
CA PRO A 58 3.22 1.91 18.48
C PRO A 58 2.81 0.49 18.06
N GLU A 59 3.30 -0.52 18.79
CA GLU A 59 2.97 -1.94 18.56
C GLU A 59 3.31 -2.45 17.13
N ALA A 60 4.26 -1.80 16.43
CA ALA A 60 4.61 -2.08 15.04
C ALA A 60 5.16 -3.50 14.79
N ASP A 61 5.54 -4.21 15.84
CA ASP A 61 5.90 -5.63 15.79
C ASP A 61 4.70 -6.53 15.45
N ILE A 62 3.47 -6.10 15.76
CA ILE A 62 2.23 -6.85 15.51
C ILE A 62 1.26 -6.06 14.63
N VAL A 63 1.10 -4.75 14.90
CA VAL A 63 0.17 -3.89 14.14
C VAL A 63 0.93 -3.18 13.02
N ILE A 64 0.56 -3.48 11.79
CA ILE A 64 1.21 -2.87 10.61
C ILE A 64 0.70 -1.46 10.38
N ASN A 65 -0.63 -1.28 10.39
CA ASN A 65 -1.26 0.03 10.25
C ASN A 65 -2.60 0.12 10.98
N SER A 66 -3.03 1.35 11.23
CA SER A 66 -4.36 1.74 11.69
C SER A 66 -5.03 2.59 10.61
N ARG A 67 -6.31 2.35 10.36
CA ARG A 67 -7.11 3.09 9.37
C ARG A 67 -8.41 3.57 9.99
N MET A 68 -8.75 4.83 9.72
CA MET A 68 -10.07 5.41 9.94
C MET A 68 -10.67 5.85 8.62
N GLN A 69 -11.96 5.56 8.42
CA GLN A 69 -12.71 5.96 7.25
C GLN A 69 -14.06 6.52 7.68
N LEU A 70 -14.46 7.67 7.13
CA LEU A 70 -15.79 8.27 7.30
C LEU A 70 -16.47 8.38 5.94
N ALA A 71 -17.64 7.76 5.82
CA ALA A 71 -18.50 7.84 4.65
C ALA A 71 -19.46 9.01 4.80
N ARG A 72 -19.55 9.87 3.77
CA ARG A 72 -20.45 11.04 3.72
C ARG A 72 -21.10 11.15 2.34
N ASN A 73 -22.35 11.54 2.33
CA ASN A 73 -23.10 11.80 1.11
C ASN A 73 -23.69 13.21 1.10
N ILE A 74 -23.82 13.77 -0.08
CA ILE A 74 -24.38 15.11 -0.31
C ILE A 74 -25.90 14.98 -0.35
N LYS A 75 -26.59 15.81 0.42
CA LYS A 75 -28.05 15.84 0.50
C LYS A 75 -28.70 16.11 -0.85
N GLY A 76 -29.75 15.37 -1.15
CA GLY A 76 -30.53 15.55 -2.37
C GLY A 76 -29.89 14.99 -3.64
N ILE A 77 -28.74 14.31 -3.56
CA ILE A 77 -28.12 13.59 -4.68
C ILE A 77 -28.18 12.08 -4.36
N PRO A 78 -28.60 11.22 -5.31
CA PRO A 78 -28.59 9.77 -5.13
C PRO A 78 -27.16 9.26 -4.89
N PHE A 79 -27.02 8.18 -4.11
CA PHE A 79 -25.72 7.52 -3.88
C PHE A 79 -25.04 7.13 -5.20
N PRO A 80 -23.72 7.09 -5.31
CA PRO A 80 -22.99 6.82 -6.55
C PRO A 80 -23.47 5.58 -7.31
N CYS A 81 -23.86 4.51 -6.60
CA CYS A 81 -24.38 3.28 -7.19
C CYS A 81 -25.75 3.41 -7.85
N LEU A 82 -26.52 4.46 -7.53
CA LEU A 82 -27.85 4.77 -8.09
C LEU A 82 -27.85 6.04 -8.93
N ALA A 83 -26.76 6.81 -8.90
CA ALA A 83 -26.64 8.08 -9.59
C ALA A 83 -26.44 7.90 -11.09
N THR A 84 -27.00 8.81 -11.88
CA THR A 84 -26.68 8.95 -13.32
C THR A 84 -25.25 9.51 -13.48
N GLU A 85 -24.69 9.37 -14.68
CA GLU A 85 -23.38 9.96 -15.01
C GLU A 85 -23.36 11.47 -14.75
N GLU A 86 -24.41 12.22 -15.14
CA GLU A 86 -24.54 13.65 -14.90
C GLU A 86 -24.54 14.00 -13.39
N GLN A 87 -25.15 13.14 -12.56
CA GLN A 87 -25.18 13.34 -11.11
C GLN A 87 -23.79 13.06 -10.49
N ARG A 88 -23.10 12.03 -10.94
CA ARG A 88 -21.71 11.73 -10.52
C ARG A 88 -20.75 12.83 -10.95
N GLU A 89 -20.89 13.35 -12.19
CA GLU A 89 -20.13 14.49 -12.68
C GLU A 89 -20.39 15.77 -11.85
N LYS A 90 -21.65 16.01 -11.48
CA LYS A 90 -22.01 17.13 -10.62
C LYS A 90 -21.32 17.05 -9.25
N VAL A 91 -21.31 15.87 -8.62
CA VAL A 91 -20.61 15.64 -7.35
C VAL A 91 -19.11 15.90 -7.51
N PHE A 92 -18.51 15.32 -8.55
CA PHE A 92 -17.08 15.50 -8.83
C PHE A 92 -16.73 16.99 -9.03
N SER A 93 -17.48 17.71 -9.85
CA SER A 93 -17.25 19.13 -10.15
C SER A 93 -17.43 20.02 -8.93
N LEU A 94 -18.44 19.72 -8.08
CA LEU A 94 -18.65 20.43 -6.83
C LEU A 94 -17.46 20.29 -5.89
N LEU A 95 -17.00 19.06 -5.68
CA LEU A 95 -15.87 18.77 -4.78
C LEU A 95 -14.55 19.31 -5.33
N GLU A 96 -14.30 19.18 -6.63
CA GLU A 96 -13.15 19.80 -7.28
C GLU A 96 -13.12 21.31 -7.05
N LYS A 97 -14.27 21.99 -7.17
CA LYS A 97 -14.39 23.42 -6.91
C LYS A 97 -14.08 23.76 -5.45
N ILE A 98 -14.67 23.02 -4.49
CA ILE A 98 -14.41 23.21 -3.04
C ILE A 98 -12.92 23.07 -2.75
N PHE A 99 -12.26 22.02 -3.23
CA PHE A 99 -10.84 21.81 -2.99
C PHE A 99 -9.96 22.89 -3.60
N LYS A 100 -10.34 23.46 -4.75
CA LYS A 100 -9.63 24.59 -5.38
C LYS A 100 -9.85 25.92 -4.66
N GLU A 101 -11.05 26.16 -4.15
CA GLU A 101 -11.40 27.41 -3.44
C GLU A 101 -10.83 27.45 -2.02
N GLN A 102 -10.68 26.28 -1.38
CA GLN A 102 -10.20 26.12 -0.01
C GLN A 102 -8.67 25.89 0.05
N GLN A 103 -7.93 26.77 -0.62
CA GLN A 103 -6.46 26.65 -0.74
C GLN A 103 -5.72 26.67 0.59
N GLU A 104 -6.22 27.38 1.60
CA GLU A 104 -5.56 27.43 2.92
C GLU A 104 -5.41 26.04 3.54
N ARG A 105 -6.35 25.13 3.29
CA ARG A 105 -6.38 23.78 3.87
C ARG A 105 -5.86 22.70 2.92
N PHE A 106 -6.16 22.83 1.64
CA PHE A 106 -5.87 21.80 0.64
C PHE A 106 -4.74 22.17 -0.34
N SER A 107 -4.04 23.30 -0.14
CA SER A 107 -2.98 23.75 -1.07
C SER A 107 -1.85 22.74 -1.27
N ALA A 108 -1.52 21.98 -0.24
CA ALA A 108 -0.49 20.95 -0.30
C ALA A 108 -0.98 19.61 -0.85
N TYR A 109 -2.31 19.42 -0.95
CA TYR A 109 -2.91 18.16 -1.40
C TYR A 109 -2.87 18.06 -2.93
N SER A 110 -2.76 16.82 -3.41
CA SER A 110 -2.81 16.50 -4.83
C SER A 110 -4.17 15.92 -5.20
N LEU A 111 -4.91 16.56 -6.12
CA LEU A 111 -6.14 16.02 -6.67
C LEU A 111 -5.82 15.12 -7.87
N ILE A 112 -6.06 13.83 -7.72
CA ILE A 112 -5.76 12.79 -8.70
C ILE A 112 -7.08 12.31 -9.32
N ASN A 113 -7.33 12.68 -10.59
CA ASN A 113 -8.45 12.16 -11.34
C ASN A 113 -8.15 10.73 -11.80
N LEU A 114 -8.97 9.75 -11.41
CA LEU A 114 -8.70 8.34 -11.66
C LEU A 114 -8.95 7.91 -13.09
N SER A 115 -9.88 8.54 -13.80
CA SER A 115 -10.14 8.24 -15.22
C SER A 115 -8.92 8.56 -16.10
N GLY A 116 -8.13 9.58 -15.73
CA GLY A 116 -6.89 9.95 -16.42
C GLY A 116 -5.70 9.01 -16.16
N LEU A 117 -5.80 8.09 -15.21
CA LEU A 117 -4.73 7.15 -14.89
C LEU A 117 -4.84 5.87 -15.70
N SER A 118 -3.69 5.27 -16.04
CA SER A 118 -3.67 3.93 -16.61
C SER A 118 -4.20 2.88 -15.61
N PRO A 119 -4.75 1.75 -16.09
CA PRO A 119 -5.20 0.68 -15.19
C PRO A 119 -4.12 0.19 -14.21
N ILE A 120 -2.86 0.14 -14.65
CA ILE A 120 -1.71 -0.24 -13.79
C ILE A 120 -1.53 0.76 -12.66
N LYS A 121 -1.57 2.07 -12.94
CA LYS A 121 -1.43 3.10 -11.90
C LYS A 121 -2.57 3.06 -10.89
N ARG A 122 -3.82 2.86 -11.33
CA ARG A 122 -4.95 2.65 -10.41
C ARG A 122 -4.76 1.43 -9.52
N GLN A 123 -4.26 0.33 -10.10
CA GLN A 123 -3.97 -0.87 -9.33
C GLN A 123 -2.87 -0.63 -8.28
N VAL A 124 -1.83 0.14 -8.59
CA VAL A 124 -0.80 0.55 -7.62
C VAL A 124 -1.43 1.32 -6.45
N LEU A 125 -2.31 2.29 -6.72
CA LEU A 125 -3.00 3.02 -5.64
C LEU A 125 -3.84 2.10 -4.74
N THR A 126 -4.48 1.07 -5.30
CA THR A 126 -5.20 0.06 -4.51
C THR A 126 -4.22 -0.80 -3.69
N GLU A 127 -3.11 -1.21 -4.26
CA GLU A 127 -2.08 -2.00 -3.57
C GLU A 127 -1.41 -1.20 -2.44
N LYS A 128 -1.32 0.12 -2.58
CA LYS A 128 -0.94 1.08 -1.54
C LYS A 128 -2.05 1.30 -0.48
N GLN A 129 -3.24 0.74 -0.65
CA GLN A 129 -4.42 0.94 0.19
C GLN A 129 -4.99 2.37 0.15
N LEU A 130 -4.71 3.15 -0.87
CA LEU A 130 -5.16 4.53 -1.02
C LEU A 130 -6.54 4.66 -1.69
N ILE A 131 -6.92 3.70 -2.55
CA ILE A 131 -8.24 3.61 -3.18
C ILE A 131 -8.80 2.19 -3.07
N SER A 132 -10.11 2.04 -3.27
CA SER A 132 -10.78 0.74 -3.29
C SER A 132 -10.70 0.05 -4.66
N LEU A 133 -11.03 -1.25 -4.69
CA LEU A 133 -11.15 -2.01 -5.93
C LEU A 133 -12.30 -1.51 -6.82
N LEU A 134 -13.35 -0.93 -6.22
CA LEU A 134 -14.47 -0.32 -6.95
C LEU A 134 -13.96 0.80 -7.84
N MET A 135 -13.15 1.72 -7.30
CA MET A 135 -12.59 2.86 -8.05
C MET A 135 -11.61 2.45 -9.16
N VAL A 136 -11.04 1.25 -9.10
CA VAL A 136 -10.24 0.69 -10.21
C VAL A 136 -11.14 0.28 -11.38
N ARG A 137 -12.31 -0.30 -11.06
CA ARG A 137 -13.26 -0.82 -12.06
C ARG A 137 -14.10 0.30 -12.67
N GLU A 138 -14.50 1.27 -11.87
CA GLU A 138 -15.36 2.40 -12.22
C GLU A 138 -14.66 3.73 -11.94
N PRO A 139 -13.63 4.10 -12.73
CA PRO A 139 -12.84 5.31 -12.48
C PRO A 139 -13.51 6.60 -12.94
N GLU A 140 -14.62 6.50 -13.69
CA GLU A 140 -15.29 7.67 -14.27
C GLU A 140 -15.89 8.56 -13.17
N TYR A 141 -15.59 9.86 -13.26
CA TYR A 141 -15.98 10.87 -12.26
C TYR A 141 -15.51 10.59 -10.84
N SER A 142 -14.48 9.73 -10.69
CA SER A 142 -13.86 9.39 -9.40
C SER A 142 -12.50 10.05 -9.25
N ALA A 143 -12.21 10.52 -8.04
CA ALA A 143 -10.92 11.15 -7.71
C ALA A 143 -10.43 10.77 -6.32
N LEU A 144 -9.14 10.98 -6.13
CA LEU A 144 -8.47 10.93 -4.84
C LEU A 144 -7.80 12.29 -4.57
N LEU A 145 -8.20 12.97 -3.51
CA LEU A 145 -7.46 14.07 -2.94
C LEU A 145 -6.52 13.51 -1.87
N LEU A 146 -5.22 13.67 -2.05
CA LEU A 146 -4.19 12.99 -1.25
C LEU A 146 -3.22 14.00 -0.62
N SER A 147 -2.98 13.86 0.69
CA SER A 147 -1.97 14.64 1.40
C SER A 147 -0.54 14.28 0.94
N PRO A 148 0.44 15.19 1.08
CA PRO A 148 1.82 14.95 0.63
C PRO A 148 2.50 13.76 1.31
N ASP A 149 2.13 13.47 2.55
CA ASP A 149 2.62 12.34 3.35
C ASP A 149 1.82 11.05 3.13
N GLU A 150 0.79 11.10 2.27
CA GLU A 150 -0.13 10.00 1.98
C GLU A 150 -0.85 9.42 3.22
N VAL A 151 -0.90 10.18 4.31
CA VAL A 151 -1.63 9.81 5.54
C VAL A 151 -3.13 10.05 5.38
N MET A 152 -3.51 11.24 4.85
CA MET A 152 -4.91 11.63 4.69
C MET A 152 -5.30 11.57 3.21
N GLY A 153 -6.41 10.90 2.93
CA GLY A 153 -7.02 10.82 1.60
C GLY A 153 -8.52 11.10 1.65
N ILE A 154 -9.04 11.77 0.62
CA ILE A 154 -10.49 11.92 0.40
C ILE A 154 -10.82 11.33 -0.96
N LEU A 155 -11.59 10.24 -0.95
CA LEU A 155 -12.05 9.55 -2.15
C LEU A 155 -13.39 10.15 -2.57
N VAL A 156 -13.53 10.45 -3.84
CA VAL A 156 -14.72 11.04 -4.46
C VAL A 156 -15.42 10.01 -5.33
N ASN A 157 -16.75 9.85 -5.15
CA ASN A 157 -17.58 8.89 -5.88
C ASN A 157 -17.04 7.45 -5.80
N GLU A 158 -16.78 6.98 -4.59
CA GLU A 158 -16.54 5.58 -4.27
C GLU A 158 -17.89 4.86 -4.10
N GLU A 159 -18.17 4.14 -3.01
CA GLU A 159 -19.54 3.70 -2.67
C GLU A 159 -20.42 4.88 -2.26
N ASP A 160 -19.84 5.84 -1.55
CA ASP A 160 -20.42 7.08 -1.09
C ASP A 160 -19.80 8.28 -1.84
N HIS A 161 -20.42 9.44 -1.80
CA HIS A 161 -19.91 10.63 -2.50
C HIS A 161 -18.54 11.05 -2.00
N LEU A 162 -18.31 10.92 -0.70
CA LEU A 162 -17.05 11.17 -0.01
C LEU A 162 -16.71 10.00 0.90
N LEU A 163 -15.49 9.54 0.83
CA LEU A 163 -14.90 8.64 1.81
C LEU A 163 -13.59 9.28 2.29
N LEU A 164 -13.64 9.89 3.47
CA LEU A 164 -12.47 10.44 4.13
C LEU A 164 -11.71 9.29 4.78
N GLN A 165 -10.39 9.20 4.59
CA GLN A 165 -9.59 8.16 5.23
C GLN A 165 -8.27 8.70 5.78
N ALA A 166 -7.88 8.21 6.95
CA ALA A 166 -6.54 8.35 7.49
C ALA A 166 -5.90 6.98 7.67
N LEU A 167 -4.62 6.85 7.27
CA LEU A 167 -3.86 5.62 7.32
C LEU A 167 -2.49 5.87 7.97
N LEU A 168 -2.28 5.32 9.17
CA LEU A 168 -1.10 5.56 10.00
C LEU A 168 -0.36 4.24 10.31
N PRO A 169 0.98 4.27 10.49
CA PRO A 169 1.76 3.09 10.87
C PRO A 169 1.46 2.66 12.32
N GLY A 170 1.45 1.36 12.58
CA GLY A 170 1.24 0.80 13.92
C GLY A 170 -0.14 1.08 14.49
N LEU A 171 -0.28 1.02 15.82
CA LEU A 171 -1.55 1.20 16.53
C LEU A 171 -1.78 2.68 16.90
N GLN A 172 -2.37 3.45 16.00
CA GLN A 172 -2.63 4.88 16.14
C GLN A 172 -4.09 5.26 15.79
N LEU A 173 -5.07 4.50 16.28
CA LEU A 173 -6.49 4.72 15.98
C LEU A 173 -6.98 6.11 16.40
N GLU A 174 -6.57 6.60 17.58
CA GLU A 174 -6.96 7.93 18.09
C GLU A 174 -6.47 9.05 17.16
N LYS A 175 -5.18 9.03 16.78
CA LYS A 175 -4.64 10.04 15.86
C LYS A 175 -5.26 9.96 14.45
N ALA A 176 -5.57 8.74 13.99
CA ALA A 176 -6.28 8.57 12.73
C ALA A 176 -7.69 9.13 12.79
N TRP A 177 -8.38 9.00 13.94
CA TRP A 177 -9.68 9.62 14.19
C TRP A 177 -9.59 11.15 14.19
N GLU A 178 -8.66 11.72 14.95
CA GLU A 178 -8.44 13.17 14.99
C GLU A 178 -8.20 13.76 13.59
N ALA A 179 -7.38 13.08 12.78
CA ALA A 179 -7.10 13.53 11.42
C ALA A 179 -8.36 13.51 10.53
N VAL A 180 -9.16 12.44 10.56
CA VAL A 180 -10.36 12.31 9.75
C VAL A 180 -11.46 13.26 10.23
N SER A 181 -11.72 13.33 11.55
CA SER A 181 -12.74 14.19 12.17
C SER A 181 -12.49 15.66 11.84
N CYS A 182 -11.25 16.14 11.99
CA CYS A 182 -10.90 17.51 11.65
C CYS A 182 -11.19 17.90 10.18
N HIS A 183 -11.06 16.96 9.25
CA HIS A 183 -11.40 17.20 7.84
C HIS A 183 -12.91 17.09 7.58
N ASP A 184 -13.59 16.20 8.30
CA ASP A 184 -15.04 16.01 8.22
C ASP A 184 -15.77 17.25 8.73
N ASP A 185 -15.44 17.73 9.93
CA ASP A 185 -16.00 18.97 10.54
C ASP A 185 -15.90 20.14 9.56
N TYR A 186 -14.72 20.28 8.93
CA TYR A 186 -14.51 21.35 7.97
C TYR A 186 -15.35 21.21 6.69
N LEU A 187 -15.47 20.00 6.16
CA LEU A 187 -16.28 19.78 4.96
C LEU A 187 -17.79 19.94 5.25
N GLU A 188 -18.24 19.63 6.47
CA GLU A 188 -19.62 19.83 6.91
C GLU A 188 -20.01 21.31 6.96
N GLU A 189 -19.05 22.23 7.19
CA GLU A 189 -19.30 23.68 7.11
C GLU A 189 -19.66 24.15 5.68
N VAL A 190 -19.20 23.44 4.65
CA VAL A 190 -19.37 23.85 3.23
C VAL A 190 -20.22 22.91 2.40
N ILE A 191 -20.56 21.73 2.92
CA ILE A 191 -21.37 20.69 2.25
C ILE A 191 -22.54 20.29 3.15
N ASP A 192 -23.78 20.40 2.64
CA ASP A 192 -24.97 19.88 3.33
C ASP A 192 -24.99 18.33 3.19
N TYR A 193 -24.61 17.62 4.25
CA TYR A 193 -24.58 16.17 4.27
C TYR A 193 -25.98 15.54 4.34
N ALA A 194 -26.13 14.36 3.78
CA ALA A 194 -27.31 13.53 3.88
C ALA A 194 -27.38 12.92 5.29
N PHE A 195 -28.07 13.60 6.18
CA PHE A 195 -28.25 13.26 7.59
C PHE A 195 -29.74 13.13 7.94
N CYS A 196 -30.06 12.20 8.83
CA CYS A 196 -31.38 11.99 9.40
C CYS A 196 -31.27 11.86 10.93
N GLU A 197 -32.11 12.58 11.68
CA GLU A 197 -32.06 12.55 13.15
C GLU A 197 -32.23 11.14 13.75
N GLU A 198 -33.01 10.28 13.10
CA GLU A 198 -33.24 8.91 13.59
C GLU A 198 -32.12 7.92 13.22
N LEU A 199 -31.48 8.14 12.07
CA LEU A 199 -30.53 7.19 11.48
C LEU A 199 -29.08 7.71 11.46
N GLY A 200 -28.84 8.99 11.70
CA GLY A 200 -27.52 9.60 11.55
C GLY A 200 -27.16 9.87 10.08
N TYR A 201 -25.87 9.77 9.74
CA TYR A 201 -25.40 9.94 8.35
C TYR A 201 -25.87 8.79 7.47
N LEU A 202 -26.46 9.16 6.33
CA LEU A 202 -27.00 8.19 5.36
C LEU A 202 -25.89 7.75 4.41
N THR A 203 -25.65 6.45 4.35
CA THR A 203 -24.59 5.84 3.53
C THR A 203 -25.14 4.80 2.58
N ALA A 204 -24.44 4.56 1.45
CA ALA A 204 -24.82 3.55 0.47
C ALA A 204 -24.78 2.12 1.07
N CYS A 205 -23.82 1.87 1.97
CA CYS A 205 -23.72 0.58 2.67
C CYS A 205 -24.49 0.65 4.01
N PRO A 206 -25.51 -0.21 4.22
CA PRO A 206 -26.28 -0.22 5.47
C PRO A 206 -25.46 -0.43 6.75
N THR A 207 -24.32 -1.11 6.64
CA THR A 207 -23.42 -1.35 7.79
C THR A 207 -22.66 -0.11 8.26
N LYS A 208 -22.69 0.96 7.47
CA LYS A 208 -22.04 2.26 7.79
C LYS A 208 -23.05 3.32 8.24
N VAL A 209 -24.38 3.07 8.11
CA VAL A 209 -25.43 4.01 8.52
C VAL A 209 -25.30 4.33 10.00
N GLY A 210 -25.45 5.59 10.36
CA GLY A 210 -25.24 6.12 11.71
C GLY A 210 -24.05 7.06 11.73
N THR A 211 -22.92 6.62 12.20
CA THR A 211 -21.69 7.44 12.22
C THR A 211 -21.00 7.53 10.86
N GLY A 212 -21.24 6.60 9.94
CA GLY A 212 -20.46 6.46 8.71
C GLY A 212 -19.02 5.93 8.92
N LEU A 213 -18.66 5.58 10.17
CA LEU A 213 -17.31 5.24 10.56
C LEU A 213 -16.96 3.78 10.27
N ARG A 214 -15.82 3.55 9.64
CA ARG A 214 -15.12 2.27 9.63
C ARG A 214 -13.71 2.44 10.17
N ALA A 215 -13.52 2.00 11.41
CA ALA A 215 -12.21 1.89 12.06
C ALA A 215 -11.64 0.50 11.80
N SER A 216 -10.35 0.40 11.48
CA SER A 216 -9.70 -0.90 11.28
C SER A 216 -8.21 -0.86 11.62
N ALA A 217 -7.64 -2.03 11.88
CA ALA A 217 -6.19 -2.21 11.99
C ALA A 217 -5.76 -3.50 11.28
N LEU A 218 -4.58 -3.45 10.68
CA LEU A 218 -3.96 -4.60 10.03
C LEU A 218 -2.93 -5.22 10.96
N LEU A 219 -3.14 -6.48 11.35
CA LEU A 219 -2.31 -7.20 12.29
C LEU A 219 -1.58 -8.36 11.62
N HIS A 220 -0.34 -8.60 12.03
CA HIS A 220 0.44 -9.79 11.71
C HIS A 220 0.41 -10.75 12.91
N LEU A 221 -0.27 -11.90 12.76
CA LEU A 221 -0.53 -12.86 13.85
C LEU A 221 0.03 -14.26 13.55
N PRO A 222 1.35 -14.39 13.30
CA PRO A 222 1.94 -15.66 12.87
C PRO A 222 1.95 -16.72 13.97
N ALA A 223 2.21 -16.35 15.23
CA ALA A 223 2.30 -17.32 16.32
C ALA A 223 0.95 -17.92 16.65
N LEU A 224 -0.13 -17.14 16.64
CA LEU A 224 -1.49 -17.65 16.80
C LEU A 224 -1.90 -18.62 15.69
N VAL A 225 -1.43 -18.38 14.45
CA VAL A 225 -1.66 -19.31 13.32
C VAL A 225 -0.87 -20.60 13.51
N ILE A 226 0.44 -20.50 13.82
CA ILE A 226 1.32 -21.66 13.99
C ILE A 226 0.88 -22.55 15.16
N THR A 227 0.40 -21.96 16.24
CA THR A 227 -0.09 -22.68 17.43
C THR A 227 -1.54 -23.19 17.27
N GLY A 228 -2.20 -22.89 16.14
CA GLY A 228 -3.58 -23.33 15.85
C GLY A 228 -4.66 -22.60 16.63
N GLN A 229 -4.34 -21.52 17.34
CA GLN A 229 -5.28 -20.77 18.19
C GLN A 229 -6.12 -19.76 17.41
N ILE A 230 -5.71 -19.39 16.19
CA ILE A 230 -6.27 -18.28 15.42
C ILE A 230 -7.78 -18.40 15.20
N ASN A 231 -8.30 -19.55 14.78
CA ASN A 231 -9.73 -19.72 14.45
C ASN A 231 -10.64 -19.48 15.66
N ARG A 232 -10.23 -19.92 16.86
CA ARG A 232 -10.98 -19.66 18.10
C ARG A 232 -11.03 -18.17 18.42
N ILE A 233 -9.90 -17.48 18.22
CA ILE A 233 -9.78 -16.05 18.49
C ILE A 233 -10.62 -15.24 17.50
N LEU A 234 -10.54 -15.55 16.20
CA LEU A 234 -11.34 -14.87 15.18
C LEU A 234 -12.86 -15.05 15.42
N SER A 235 -13.28 -16.24 15.84
CA SER A 235 -14.68 -16.47 16.22
C SER A 235 -15.11 -15.59 17.41
N ALA A 236 -14.25 -15.43 18.41
CA ALA A 236 -14.54 -14.58 19.57
C ALA A 236 -14.59 -13.08 19.17
N VAL A 237 -13.72 -12.65 18.25
CA VAL A 237 -13.74 -11.28 17.69
C VAL A 237 -15.07 -11.01 16.97
N GLY A 238 -15.57 -11.96 16.17
CA GLY A 238 -16.87 -11.85 15.51
C GLY A 238 -18.05 -11.73 16.49
N GLN A 239 -18.00 -12.42 17.64
CA GLN A 239 -19.05 -12.36 18.65
C GLN A 239 -19.18 -10.98 19.34
N VAL A 240 -18.12 -10.16 19.32
CA VAL A 240 -18.14 -8.79 19.87
C VAL A 240 -18.43 -7.71 18.84
N GLY A 241 -18.97 -8.08 17.68
CA GLY A 241 -19.41 -7.14 16.65
C GLY A 241 -18.26 -6.56 15.79
N LEU A 242 -17.14 -7.28 15.68
CA LEU A 242 -16.03 -6.92 14.81
C LEU A 242 -15.90 -7.90 13.64
N ALA A 243 -15.51 -7.39 12.48
CA ALA A 243 -15.19 -8.19 11.31
C ALA A 243 -13.70 -8.54 11.27
N VAL A 244 -13.40 -9.72 10.72
CA VAL A 244 -12.03 -10.12 10.39
C VAL A 244 -11.97 -10.43 8.91
N GLU A 245 -11.08 -9.73 8.22
CA GLU A 245 -10.96 -9.78 6.76
C GLU A 245 -9.50 -9.98 6.35
N GLY A 246 -9.27 -10.32 5.07
CA GLY A 246 -7.96 -10.19 4.48
C GLY A 246 -7.60 -8.71 4.22
N ILE A 247 -6.37 -8.44 3.85
CA ILE A 247 -5.81 -7.07 3.70
C ILE A 247 -6.59 -6.16 2.72
N TYR A 248 -7.43 -6.71 1.85
CA TYR A 248 -8.24 -5.96 0.88
C TYR A 248 -9.74 -5.94 1.18
N GLY A 249 -10.13 -6.22 2.41
CA GLY A 249 -11.52 -6.17 2.84
C GLY A 249 -12.28 -7.48 2.66
N GLU A 250 -13.60 -7.37 2.67
CA GLU A 250 -14.53 -8.49 2.69
C GLU A 250 -14.32 -9.47 1.52
N GLY A 251 -14.28 -10.77 1.82
CA GLY A 251 -14.05 -11.83 0.83
C GLY A 251 -12.59 -12.01 0.38
N SER A 252 -11.65 -11.17 0.84
CA SER A 252 -10.24 -11.34 0.50
C SER A 252 -9.58 -12.49 1.28
N GLN A 253 -8.66 -13.21 0.61
CA GLN A 253 -7.93 -14.29 1.28
C GLN A 253 -6.95 -13.74 2.32
N MET A 254 -6.90 -14.40 3.48
CA MET A 254 -5.91 -14.11 4.52
C MET A 254 -4.55 -14.67 4.13
N THR A 255 -3.70 -13.81 3.57
CA THR A 255 -2.40 -14.20 3.03
C THR A 255 -1.28 -13.64 3.92
N GLY A 256 -0.19 -14.39 4.10
CA GLY A 256 0.93 -13.94 4.91
C GLY A 256 0.63 -13.77 6.40
N ARG A 257 -0.39 -14.43 6.91
CA ARG A 257 -0.89 -14.32 8.32
C ARG A 257 -1.23 -12.88 8.72
N LEU A 258 -1.77 -12.13 7.76
CA LEU A 258 -2.24 -10.77 7.92
C LEU A 258 -3.76 -10.76 8.08
N PHE A 259 -4.24 -10.07 9.10
CA PHE A 259 -5.64 -9.99 9.47
C PHE A 259 -6.04 -8.54 9.66
N GLN A 260 -7.03 -8.07 8.91
CA GLN A 260 -7.63 -6.77 9.13
C GLN A 260 -8.84 -6.93 10.06
N ILE A 261 -8.79 -6.25 11.18
CA ILE A 261 -9.89 -6.23 12.17
C ILE A 261 -10.59 -4.89 12.05
N SER A 262 -11.92 -4.89 11.91
CA SER A 262 -12.71 -3.66 11.76
C SER A 262 -14.05 -3.74 12.52
N ASN A 263 -14.67 -2.59 12.82
CA ASN A 263 -16.05 -2.57 13.31
C ASN A 263 -17.04 -3.02 12.23
N GLN A 264 -18.16 -3.61 12.65
CA GLN A 264 -19.29 -4.00 11.79
C GLN A 264 -20.53 -3.15 12.02
N VAL A 265 -20.68 -2.59 13.21
CA VAL A 265 -21.87 -1.85 13.64
C VAL A 265 -21.49 -0.40 13.87
N THR A 266 -22.35 0.50 13.41
CA THR A 266 -22.19 1.95 13.53
C THR A 266 -23.44 2.60 14.12
N LEU A 267 -24.61 2.02 13.91
CA LEU A 267 -25.88 2.55 14.39
C LEU A 267 -26.02 2.38 15.91
N GLY A 268 -26.40 3.44 16.61
CA GLY A 268 -26.61 3.44 18.06
C GLY A 268 -25.34 3.49 18.91
N GLN A 269 -24.19 3.79 18.31
CA GLN A 269 -22.90 4.01 18.97
C GLN A 269 -22.32 5.36 18.54
N THR A 270 -21.51 5.96 19.38
CA THR A 270 -20.69 7.10 18.97
C THR A 270 -19.41 6.64 18.29
N GLU A 271 -18.81 7.52 17.50
CA GLU A 271 -17.53 7.25 16.82
C GLU A 271 -16.45 6.87 17.85
N GLU A 272 -16.44 7.56 18.97
CA GLU A 272 -15.47 7.32 20.03
C GLU A 272 -15.64 5.95 20.69
N GLU A 273 -16.87 5.51 20.95
CA GLU A 273 -17.17 4.17 21.43
C GLU A 273 -16.70 3.09 20.45
N ILE A 274 -16.92 3.30 19.14
CA ILE A 274 -16.54 2.36 18.09
C ILE A 274 -15.03 2.13 18.08
N TRP A 275 -14.24 3.20 17.94
CA TRP A 275 -12.80 3.01 17.83
C TRP A 275 -12.14 2.61 19.15
N ARG A 276 -12.65 3.04 20.30
CA ARG A 276 -12.17 2.58 21.63
C ARG A 276 -12.44 1.10 21.88
N ASN A 277 -13.61 0.59 21.48
CA ASN A 277 -13.91 -0.83 21.53
C ASN A 277 -12.92 -1.62 20.67
N LEU A 278 -12.71 -1.19 19.41
CA LEU A 278 -11.74 -1.81 18.52
C LEU A 278 -10.33 -1.79 19.14
N TYR A 279 -9.88 -0.66 19.67
CA TYR A 279 -8.59 -0.52 20.33
C TYR A 279 -8.42 -1.51 21.48
N GLY A 280 -9.44 -1.67 22.32
CA GLY A 280 -9.44 -2.63 23.43
C GLY A 280 -9.31 -4.10 22.97
N VAL A 281 -9.97 -4.46 21.87
CA VAL A 281 -9.89 -5.81 21.29
C VAL A 281 -8.52 -6.04 20.66
N ILE A 282 -7.97 -5.05 19.92
CA ILE A 282 -6.64 -5.15 19.32
C ILE A 282 -5.56 -5.36 20.40
N ASN A 283 -5.62 -4.64 21.51
CA ASN A 283 -4.66 -4.83 22.61
C ASN A 283 -4.72 -6.26 23.19
N LYS A 284 -5.93 -6.85 23.29
CA LYS A 284 -6.06 -8.25 23.71
C LYS A 284 -5.42 -9.20 22.68
N LEU A 285 -5.60 -8.95 21.37
CA LEU A 285 -4.97 -9.76 20.32
C LEU A 285 -3.44 -9.65 20.34
N ILE A 286 -2.90 -8.46 20.56
CA ILE A 286 -1.47 -8.23 20.73
C ILE A 286 -0.90 -9.07 21.87
N ASN A 287 -1.55 -9.03 23.05
CA ASN A 287 -1.13 -9.81 24.20
C ASN A 287 -1.21 -11.33 23.94
N GLN A 288 -2.23 -11.79 23.24
CA GLN A 288 -2.38 -13.20 22.87
C GLN A 288 -1.31 -13.65 21.86
N GLU A 289 -1.01 -12.82 20.86
CA GLU A 289 0.06 -13.10 19.91
C GLU A 289 1.43 -13.17 20.62
N ARG A 290 1.72 -12.25 21.54
CA ARG A 290 2.97 -12.26 22.34
C ARG A 290 3.06 -13.51 23.21
N ALA A 291 1.98 -13.89 23.88
CA ALA A 291 1.95 -15.14 24.66
C ALA A 291 2.16 -16.40 23.78
N ALA A 292 1.59 -16.40 22.56
CA ALA A 292 1.81 -17.49 21.60
C ALA A 292 3.25 -17.53 21.10
N ARG A 293 3.91 -16.37 20.90
CA ARG A 293 5.34 -16.28 20.57
C ARG A 293 6.22 -16.87 21.67
N GLU A 294 5.92 -16.58 22.92
CA GLU A 294 6.63 -17.20 24.07
C GLU A 294 6.43 -18.72 24.13
N GLN A 295 5.22 -19.22 23.87
CA GLN A 295 4.96 -20.65 23.77
C GLN A 295 5.79 -21.32 22.67
N LEU A 296 5.92 -20.69 21.50
CA LEU A 296 6.76 -21.20 20.41
C LEU A 296 8.24 -21.27 20.79
N LEU A 297 8.75 -20.24 21.49
CA LEU A 297 10.12 -20.23 22.01
C LEU A 297 10.39 -21.38 22.97
N ASN A 298 9.47 -21.59 23.93
CA ASN A 298 9.58 -22.65 24.94
C ASN A 298 9.45 -24.05 24.31
N ALA A 299 8.69 -24.19 23.23
CA ALA A 299 8.51 -25.47 22.52
C ALA A 299 9.72 -25.85 21.65
N GLY A 300 10.59 -24.90 21.25
CA GLY A 300 11.78 -25.17 20.46
C GLY A 300 12.28 -23.97 19.67
N ARG A 301 13.17 -23.20 20.27
CA ARG A 301 13.79 -22.01 19.65
C ARG A 301 14.47 -22.36 18.32
N GLU A 302 15.20 -23.50 18.27
CA GLU A 302 15.95 -23.93 17.10
C GLU A 302 15.03 -24.24 15.92
N LYS A 303 13.84 -24.80 16.14
CA LYS A 303 12.86 -25.07 15.08
C LYS A 303 12.32 -23.78 14.47
N LEU A 304 12.12 -22.77 15.30
CA LEU A 304 11.64 -21.46 14.83
C LEU A 304 12.73 -20.72 14.09
N ALA A 305 13.97 -20.77 14.58
CA ALA A 305 15.16 -20.20 13.92
C ALA A 305 15.43 -20.88 12.57
N ASP A 306 15.35 -22.23 12.49
CA ASP A 306 15.45 -22.96 11.21
C ASP A 306 14.38 -22.53 10.22
N ARG A 307 13.11 -22.39 10.68
CA ARG A 307 12.01 -21.92 9.84
C ARG A 307 12.27 -20.53 9.26
N ALA A 308 12.66 -19.56 10.10
CA ALA A 308 12.96 -18.20 9.68
C ALA A 308 14.18 -18.13 8.76
N GLY A 309 15.27 -18.86 9.11
CA GLY A 309 16.49 -18.93 8.31
C GLY A 309 16.27 -19.56 6.93
N ARG A 310 15.48 -20.63 6.84
CA ARG A 310 15.11 -21.24 5.55
C ARG A 310 14.25 -20.30 4.70
N ALA A 311 13.28 -19.63 5.32
CA ALA A 311 12.46 -18.63 4.65
C ALA A 311 13.30 -17.49 4.09
N TYR A 312 14.22 -16.95 4.87
CA TYR A 312 15.17 -15.93 4.42
C TYR A 312 16.06 -16.45 3.27
N GLY A 313 16.62 -17.65 3.38
CA GLY A 313 17.43 -18.26 2.32
C GLY A 313 16.68 -18.42 1.00
N ILE A 314 15.41 -18.83 1.04
CA ILE A 314 14.57 -18.95 -0.16
C ILE A 314 14.31 -17.55 -0.76
N LEU A 315 13.91 -16.56 0.05
CA LEU A 315 13.66 -15.20 -0.43
C LEU A 315 14.91 -14.58 -1.07
N LYS A 316 16.08 -14.85 -0.53
CA LYS A 316 17.37 -14.31 -1.00
C LYS A 316 17.87 -14.96 -2.29
N HIS A 317 17.53 -16.24 -2.56
CA HIS A 317 18.15 -17.01 -3.64
C HIS A 317 17.19 -17.63 -4.64
N ALA A 318 15.87 -17.66 -4.38
CA ALA A 318 14.90 -18.18 -5.32
C ALA A 318 14.85 -17.31 -6.58
N ARG A 319 14.73 -17.93 -7.75
CA ARG A 319 14.63 -17.24 -9.04
C ARG A 319 13.19 -16.98 -9.47
N LEU A 320 12.28 -17.78 -8.97
CA LEU A 320 10.83 -17.68 -9.22
C LEU A 320 10.11 -17.77 -7.88
N LEU A 321 9.24 -16.81 -7.60
CA LEU A 321 8.43 -16.78 -6.37
C LEU A 321 6.99 -16.42 -6.71
N GLY A 322 6.07 -17.33 -6.44
CA GLY A 322 4.63 -17.08 -6.48
C GLY A 322 4.24 -16.09 -5.37
N PHE A 323 3.18 -15.31 -5.58
CA PHE A 323 2.75 -14.28 -4.62
C PHE A 323 2.41 -14.88 -3.24
N GLN A 324 1.66 -15.97 -3.20
CA GLN A 324 1.26 -16.64 -1.96
C GLN A 324 2.48 -17.15 -1.17
N GLU A 325 3.41 -17.79 -1.87
CA GLU A 325 4.65 -18.29 -1.29
C GLU A 325 5.52 -17.14 -0.74
N ALA A 326 5.71 -16.08 -1.52
CA ALA A 326 6.48 -14.91 -1.09
C ALA A 326 5.90 -14.28 0.18
N MET A 327 4.58 -14.08 0.25
CA MET A 327 3.90 -13.54 1.43
C MET A 327 4.07 -14.43 2.66
N GLN A 328 4.01 -15.76 2.47
CA GLN A 328 4.21 -16.72 3.56
C GLN A 328 5.64 -16.68 4.10
N LEU A 329 6.62 -16.63 3.19
CA LEU A 329 8.04 -16.55 3.54
C LEU A 329 8.39 -15.21 4.22
N ILE A 330 7.85 -14.09 3.71
CA ILE A 330 8.00 -12.77 4.35
C ILE A 330 7.42 -12.78 5.77
N SER A 331 6.27 -13.43 5.99
CA SER A 331 5.69 -13.60 7.33
C SER A 331 6.60 -14.41 8.26
N ASP A 332 7.23 -15.47 7.77
CA ASP A 332 8.17 -16.28 8.58
C ASP A 332 9.46 -15.52 8.90
N VAL A 333 9.99 -14.76 7.95
CA VAL A 333 11.15 -13.88 8.17
C VAL A 333 10.80 -12.76 9.16
N ARG A 334 9.65 -12.11 9.02
CA ARG A 334 9.19 -11.07 9.95
C ARG A 334 9.14 -11.59 11.39
N LEU A 335 8.50 -12.77 11.60
CA LEU A 335 8.48 -13.40 12.91
C LEU A 335 9.90 -13.66 13.43
N GLY A 336 10.83 -14.13 12.58
CA GLY A 336 12.23 -14.35 12.93
C GLY A 336 12.96 -13.07 13.34
N VAL A 337 12.72 -11.95 12.63
CA VAL A 337 13.28 -10.63 12.97
C VAL A 337 12.78 -10.15 14.32
N GLU A 338 11.47 -10.21 14.55
CA GLU A 338 10.81 -9.74 15.78
C GLU A 338 11.20 -10.58 17.00
N MET A 339 11.61 -11.83 16.79
CA MET A 339 12.09 -12.72 17.85
C MET A 339 13.64 -12.79 17.98
N GLY A 340 14.37 -11.93 17.27
CA GLY A 340 15.84 -11.86 17.32
C GLY A 340 16.53 -13.13 16.82
N MET A 341 16.01 -13.72 15.73
CA MET A 341 16.57 -14.90 15.05
C MET A 341 17.12 -14.58 13.67
N VAL A 342 16.69 -13.47 13.09
CA VAL A 342 17.15 -12.91 11.82
C VAL A 342 17.50 -11.46 12.06
N ASP A 343 18.75 -11.08 11.79
CA ASP A 343 19.27 -9.74 12.04
C ASP A 343 19.28 -8.88 10.77
N ASN A 344 19.43 -7.56 10.98
CA ASN A 344 19.70 -6.56 9.94
C ASN A 344 18.58 -6.36 8.89
N ILE A 345 17.33 -6.73 9.19
CA ILE A 345 16.18 -6.43 8.32
C ILE A 345 15.24 -5.48 9.05
N PRO A 346 15.14 -4.21 8.63
CA PRO A 346 14.17 -3.27 9.22
C PRO A 346 12.73 -3.71 8.98
N LEU A 347 11.83 -3.48 9.94
CA LEU A 347 10.38 -3.71 9.75
C LEU A 347 9.82 -2.93 8.56
N LYS A 348 10.35 -1.73 8.32
CA LYS A 348 10.05 -0.92 7.14
C LYS A 348 10.21 -1.72 5.85
N THR A 349 11.37 -2.36 5.65
CA THR A 349 11.65 -3.19 4.46
C THR A 349 10.61 -4.30 4.29
N LEU A 350 10.23 -4.97 5.38
CA LEU A 350 9.23 -6.02 5.34
C LEU A 350 7.82 -5.48 5.04
N ASN A 351 7.48 -4.30 5.53
CA ASN A 351 6.21 -3.63 5.20
C ASN A 351 6.18 -3.18 3.73
N GLU A 352 7.26 -2.60 3.22
CA GLU A 352 7.40 -2.21 1.81
C GLU A 352 7.22 -3.42 0.88
N LEU A 353 7.79 -4.57 1.23
CA LEU A 353 7.64 -5.81 0.46
C LEU A 353 6.18 -6.26 0.36
N LEU A 354 5.31 -6.00 1.35
CA LEU A 354 3.88 -6.33 1.27
C LEU A 354 3.19 -5.67 0.06
N VAL A 355 3.71 -4.55 -0.41
CA VAL A 355 3.19 -3.78 -1.55
C VAL A 355 4.02 -4.00 -2.81
N LEU A 356 5.34 -3.86 -2.74
CA LEU A 356 6.24 -3.93 -3.89
C LEU A 356 6.17 -5.25 -4.68
N ILE A 357 5.86 -6.37 -4.01
CA ILE A 357 5.76 -7.69 -4.66
C ILE A 357 4.43 -7.95 -5.36
N ARG A 358 3.50 -6.99 -5.36
CA ARG A 358 2.17 -7.13 -5.94
C ARG A 358 2.18 -6.86 -7.43
N SER A 359 1.16 -7.38 -8.11
CA SER A 359 1.08 -7.37 -9.58
C SER A 359 1.11 -5.99 -10.19
N GLY A 360 0.40 -5.00 -9.60
CA GLY A 360 0.36 -3.63 -10.09
C GLY A 360 1.71 -2.96 -9.94
N CYS A 361 2.32 -3.07 -8.75
CA CYS A 361 3.64 -2.51 -8.47
C CYS A 361 4.72 -3.09 -9.39
N LEU A 362 4.76 -4.42 -9.58
CA LEU A 362 5.73 -5.07 -10.48
C LEU A 362 5.57 -4.61 -11.93
N GLN A 363 4.34 -4.48 -12.41
CA GLN A 363 4.04 -4.00 -13.77
C GLN A 363 4.37 -2.52 -13.93
N ASN A 364 4.13 -1.70 -12.88
CA ASN A 364 4.48 -0.28 -12.90
C ASN A 364 5.99 -0.06 -12.95
N LEU A 365 6.78 -0.88 -12.23
CA LEU A 365 8.25 -0.84 -12.30
C LEU A 365 8.76 -1.11 -13.72
N LYS A 366 8.13 -2.03 -14.45
CA LYS A 366 8.53 -2.42 -15.81
C LYS A 366 7.80 -1.65 -16.91
N GLU A 367 6.84 -0.79 -16.58
CA GLU A 367 6.01 -0.01 -17.53
C GLU A 367 5.33 -0.88 -18.59
N LYS A 368 5.06 -2.13 -18.29
CA LYS A 368 4.40 -3.08 -19.19
C LYS A 368 3.54 -4.09 -18.45
N THR A 369 2.56 -4.64 -19.16
CA THR A 369 1.83 -5.79 -18.67
C THR A 369 2.75 -7.01 -18.63
N LEU A 370 2.84 -7.67 -17.49
CA LEU A 370 3.65 -8.86 -17.27
C LEU A 370 2.76 -10.12 -17.25
N SER A 371 3.21 -11.19 -17.88
CA SER A 371 2.65 -12.53 -17.74
C SER A 371 2.81 -13.02 -16.29
N HIS A 372 2.12 -14.11 -15.93
CA HIS A 372 2.25 -14.70 -14.59
C HIS A 372 3.71 -15.09 -14.27
N TYR A 373 4.38 -15.75 -15.24
CA TYR A 373 5.78 -16.14 -15.12
C TYR A 373 6.72 -14.94 -14.96
N GLU A 374 6.55 -13.88 -15.77
CA GLU A 374 7.35 -12.67 -15.66
C GLU A 374 7.15 -11.96 -14.31
N ARG A 375 5.91 -11.96 -13.77
CA ARG A 375 5.66 -11.41 -12.43
C ARG A 375 6.36 -12.20 -11.34
N ASP A 376 6.38 -13.53 -11.42
CA ASP A 376 7.04 -14.38 -10.43
C ASP A 376 8.57 -14.23 -10.47
N LEU A 377 9.13 -14.05 -11.69
CA LEU A 377 10.54 -13.71 -11.89
C LEU A 377 10.87 -12.35 -11.29
N GLU A 378 10.08 -11.32 -11.63
CA GLU A 378 10.33 -9.96 -11.17
C GLU A 378 10.16 -9.82 -9.66
N ARG A 379 9.18 -10.53 -9.08
CA ARG A 379 8.97 -10.58 -7.63
C ARG A 379 10.21 -11.07 -6.91
N SER A 380 10.84 -12.14 -7.39
CA SER A 380 12.08 -12.64 -6.78
C SER A 380 13.21 -11.62 -6.87
N VAL A 381 13.35 -10.93 -8.01
CA VAL A 381 14.36 -9.86 -8.19
C VAL A 381 14.12 -8.71 -7.22
N GLN A 382 12.88 -8.23 -7.09
CA GLN A 382 12.57 -7.12 -6.19
C GLN A 382 12.79 -7.47 -4.72
N ILE A 383 12.42 -8.68 -4.30
CA ILE A 383 12.70 -9.17 -2.93
C ILE A 383 14.21 -9.19 -2.65
N GLN A 384 15.00 -9.75 -3.57
CA GLN A 384 16.44 -9.84 -3.42
C GLN A 384 17.13 -8.48 -3.35
N LYS A 385 16.63 -7.47 -4.05
CA LYS A 385 17.11 -6.08 -3.98
C LYS A 385 16.82 -5.42 -2.63
N CYS A 386 15.69 -5.76 -1.99
CA CYS A 386 15.28 -5.19 -0.70
C CYS A 386 15.97 -5.83 0.50
N LEU A 387 16.26 -7.13 0.42
CA LEU A 387 16.87 -7.85 1.54
C LEU A 387 18.40 -7.67 1.54
N PRO A 388 19.03 -7.53 2.70
CA PRO A 388 20.49 -7.39 2.85
C PRO A 388 21.27 -8.64 2.44
#